data_35c0fde7407c4c6a21f0067e94273fe0
#
_entry.id   35c0fde7407c4c6a21f0067e94273fe0
#
_cell.length_a   1.000
_cell.length_b   1.000
_cell.length_c   1.000
_cell.angle_alpha   90.00
_cell.angle_beta   90.00
_cell.angle_gamma   90.00
#
_symmetry.space_group_name_H-M   'P 1'
#
loop_
_entity.id
_entity.type
_entity.pdbx_description
1 polymer ?
#
loop_
_entity_poly.entity_id
_entity_poly.type
_entity_poly.pdbx_seq_one_letter_code
_entity_poly.pdbx_strand_id
1 'polypeptide(L)'
;MSEQARACAAYLKDHPGYKRIMQELLKKYRSYGRPAGTVRLDDATQEECAAARGIFGRPFSPPLRFQTAQFEAALQELRFGRVSLKEVLESYFDMEIRTKNQLREAENSRFSAMLTQVLEQTDHDSCIHWLQTLKEVQGSGYLLLRREAAKDLEGTRNRLLQACRSLDWLERHTQGAVRLAVLSAQSTSDPHALDSGTLGGKLFLHLLSFRSGLEVPENAEQRDNLYYENGILCDSISSLVSQLGLVLYKGKEEHPAYQLLRQSHEICTLSLANLAGLTGAFSPSGRAYIVENEMVFTQLCDRSVQFHSPLICTSGQPSVAALRLLDLLAAEGTELFYSGDFDGKGLSIASQLCGRCPELLRLWHMTPGDYALCRSDIPLSESSRSLLQGCAGTALEASAQAVQQCGRVGYQELLIPLLETDLTETL
;
A
#
# COMPACT_ATOMS: atom_id res chain seq x y z
N MET A 1 -19.18 -45.62 5.09
CA MET A 1 -20.24 -45.70 4.06
C MET A 1 -20.87 -47.09 4.15
N SER A 2 -22.19 -47.15 4.31
CA SER A 2 -22.94 -48.43 4.36
C SER A 2 -23.02 -49.06 3.00
N GLU A 3 -23.15 -50.41 2.93
CA GLU A 3 -23.34 -51.16 1.71
C GLU A 3 -24.66 -50.76 1.00
N GLN A 4 -25.66 -50.45 1.80
CA GLN A 4 -26.97 -49.94 1.37
C GLN A 4 -26.86 -48.58 0.66
N ALA A 5 -26.05 -47.65 1.19
CA ALA A 5 -25.82 -46.34 0.57
C ALA A 5 -25.07 -46.45 -0.77
N ARG A 6 -24.14 -47.41 -0.88
CA ARG A 6 -23.45 -47.70 -2.15
C ARG A 6 -24.41 -48.28 -3.19
N ALA A 7 -25.26 -49.23 -2.81
CA ALA A 7 -26.25 -49.79 -3.71
C ALA A 7 -27.26 -48.74 -4.20
N CYS A 8 -27.71 -47.84 -3.28
CA CYS A 8 -28.59 -46.74 -3.63
C CYS A 8 -27.90 -45.76 -4.59
N ALA A 9 -26.67 -45.37 -4.31
CA ALA A 9 -25.89 -44.47 -5.17
C ALA A 9 -25.64 -45.05 -6.56
N ALA A 10 -25.33 -46.37 -6.67
CA ALA A 10 -25.16 -47.06 -7.93
C ALA A 10 -26.45 -47.00 -8.76
N TYR A 11 -27.58 -47.33 -8.14
CA TYR A 11 -28.88 -47.22 -8.79
C TYR A 11 -29.16 -45.81 -9.34
N LEU A 12 -28.90 -44.78 -8.53
CA LEU A 12 -29.10 -43.38 -8.95
C LEU A 12 -28.12 -42.96 -10.06
N LYS A 13 -26.90 -43.51 -10.11
CA LYS A 13 -25.93 -43.29 -11.20
C LYS A 13 -26.36 -43.89 -12.52
N ASP A 14 -26.96 -45.07 -12.48
CA ASP A 14 -27.42 -45.79 -13.69
C ASP A 14 -28.62 -45.12 -14.36
N HIS A 15 -29.25 -44.13 -13.71
CA HIS A 15 -30.41 -43.42 -14.21
C HIS A 15 -30.10 -41.93 -14.44
N PRO A 16 -29.86 -41.46 -15.68
CA PRO A 16 -29.41 -40.12 -16.01
C PRO A 16 -30.28 -38.98 -15.45
N GLY A 17 -31.60 -39.23 -15.33
CA GLY A 17 -32.54 -38.22 -14.77
C GLY A 17 -32.24 -37.78 -13.34
N TYR A 18 -31.46 -38.55 -12.57
CA TYR A 18 -31.04 -38.12 -11.23
C TYR A 18 -29.83 -37.18 -11.24
N LYS A 19 -29.07 -37.07 -12.31
CA LYS A 19 -27.78 -36.39 -12.32
C LYS A 19 -27.87 -34.94 -11.81
N ARG A 20 -28.74 -34.09 -12.36
CA ARG A 20 -28.91 -32.68 -11.91
C ARG A 20 -29.57 -32.62 -10.53
N ILE A 21 -30.49 -33.50 -10.22
CA ILE A 21 -31.13 -33.62 -8.90
C ILE A 21 -30.05 -33.85 -7.83
N MET A 22 -29.15 -34.81 -8.04
CA MET A 22 -28.05 -35.13 -7.11
C MET A 22 -27.04 -33.96 -6.98
N GLN A 23 -26.74 -33.26 -8.07
CA GLN A 23 -25.91 -32.09 -8.05
C GLN A 23 -26.52 -30.96 -7.18
N GLU A 24 -27.80 -30.67 -7.32
CA GLU A 24 -28.49 -29.66 -6.53
C GLU A 24 -28.60 -30.09 -5.05
N LEU A 25 -28.89 -31.36 -4.76
CA LEU A 25 -28.87 -31.91 -3.41
C LEU A 25 -27.48 -31.75 -2.77
N LEU A 26 -26.39 -32.02 -3.50
CA LEU A 26 -25.02 -31.82 -3.03
C LEU A 26 -24.77 -30.36 -2.69
N LYS A 27 -25.17 -29.41 -3.55
CA LYS A 27 -25.04 -27.96 -3.28
C LYS A 27 -25.76 -27.57 -2.00
N LYS A 28 -27.01 -28.06 -1.81
CA LYS A 28 -27.77 -27.78 -0.58
C LYS A 28 -27.10 -28.39 0.63
N TYR A 29 -26.67 -29.64 0.55
CA TYR A 29 -26.02 -30.32 1.68
C TYR A 29 -24.70 -29.62 2.09
N ARG A 30 -23.88 -29.21 1.12
CA ARG A 30 -22.66 -28.42 1.38
C ARG A 30 -22.96 -27.08 2.06
N SER A 31 -24.11 -26.45 1.74
CA SER A 31 -24.49 -25.17 2.32
C SER A 31 -25.03 -25.29 3.74
N TYR A 32 -25.83 -26.32 4.04
CA TYR A 32 -26.56 -26.42 5.30
C TYR A 32 -26.01 -27.49 6.28
N GLY A 33 -25.17 -28.41 5.80
CA GLY A 33 -24.64 -29.53 6.60
C GLY A 33 -25.68 -30.57 7.00
N ARG A 34 -26.90 -30.43 6.52
CA ARG A 34 -28.04 -31.30 6.81
C ARG A 34 -29.01 -31.27 5.61
N PRO A 35 -29.99 -32.21 5.55
CA PRO A 35 -31.03 -32.21 4.51
C PRO A 35 -31.98 -31.02 4.70
N ALA A 36 -31.58 -29.85 4.25
CA ALA A 36 -32.35 -28.60 4.37
C ALA A 36 -32.35 -27.83 3.05
N GLY A 37 -33.34 -26.95 2.90
CA GLY A 37 -33.55 -26.13 1.72
C GLY A 37 -34.35 -26.84 0.61
N THR A 38 -34.63 -26.10 -0.45
CA THR A 38 -35.45 -26.53 -1.58
C THR A 38 -34.57 -26.76 -2.83
N VAL A 39 -34.68 -27.91 -3.44
CA VAL A 39 -34.18 -28.16 -4.80
C VAL A 39 -35.20 -27.59 -5.75
N ARG A 40 -34.74 -26.85 -6.78
CA ARG A 40 -35.57 -26.28 -7.83
C ARG A 40 -34.83 -26.40 -9.17
N LEU A 41 -35.50 -27.02 -10.16
CA LEU A 41 -35.09 -27.09 -11.55
C LEU A 41 -36.19 -26.48 -12.40
N ASP A 42 -35.97 -25.24 -12.87
CA ASP A 42 -37.01 -24.51 -13.61
C ASP A 42 -37.29 -25.11 -14.98
N ASP A 43 -36.26 -25.65 -15.62
CA ASP A 43 -36.23 -26.27 -16.93
C ASP A 43 -36.09 -27.81 -16.84
N ALA A 44 -36.74 -28.43 -15.83
CA ALA A 44 -36.63 -29.87 -15.63
C ALA A 44 -37.11 -30.66 -16.85
N THR A 45 -36.31 -31.65 -17.24
CA THR A 45 -36.68 -32.57 -18.35
C THR A 45 -37.73 -33.58 -17.93
N GLN A 46 -38.35 -34.27 -18.91
CA GLN A 46 -39.27 -35.37 -18.62
C GLN A 46 -38.58 -36.52 -17.86
N GLU A 47 -37.33 -36.82 -18.17
CA GLU A 47 -36.53 -37.81 -17.45
C GLU A 47 -36.29 -37.43 -15.99
N GLU A 48 -35.99 -36.15 -15.71
CA GLU A 48 -35.80 -35.64 -14.34
C GLU A 48 -37.11 -35.66 -13.53
N CYS A 49 -38.21 -35.31 -14.16
CA CYS A 49 -39.54 -35.44 -13.55
C CYS A 49 -39.93 -36.91 -13.29
N ALA A 50 -39.60 -37.82 -14.20
CA ALA A 50 -39.79 -39.26 -14.02
C ALA A 50 -38.90 -39.84 -12.91
N ALA A 51 -37.65 -39.40 -12.83
CA ALA A 51 -36.72 -39.75 -11.75
C ALA A 51 -37.27 -39.27 -10.38
N ALA A 52 -37.68 -38.02 -10.27
CA ALA A 52 -38.32 -37.51 -9.05
C ALA A 52 -39.56 -38.29 -8.66
N ARG A 53 -40.44 -38.67 -9.65
CA ARG A 53 -41.59 -39.52 -9.41
C ARG A 53 -41.19 -40.89 -8.84
N GLY A 54 -40.10 -41.46 -9.33
CA GLY A 54 -39.57 -42.74 -8.83
C GLY A 54 -39.16 -42.72 -7.35
N ILE A 55 -38.73 -41.56 -6.84
CA ILE A 55 -38.38 -41.38 -5.42
C ILE A 55 -39.62 -41.05 -4.58
N PHE A 56 -40.45 -40.11 -5.04
CA PHE A 56 -41.54 -39.56 -4.22
C PHE A 56 -42.88 -40.28 -4.38
N GLY A 57 -43.02 -41.20 -5.36
CA GLY A 57 -44.27 -41.90 -5.64
C GLY A 57 -45.42 -41.03 -6.21
N ARG A 58 -45.14 -39.75 -6.55
CA ARG A 58 -46.13 -38.79 -7.08
C ARG A 58 -45.60 -38.10 -8.35
N PRO A 59 -46.51 -37.63 -9.25
CA PRO A 59 -46.11 -36.95 -10.47
C PRO A 59 -45.46 -35.58 -10.19
N PHE A 60 -44.49 -35.21 -11.05
CA PHE A 60 -43.84 -33.87 -11.09
C PHE A 60 -43.94 -33.31 -12.51
N SER A 61 -43.98 -31.98 -12.60
CA SER A 61 -43.89 -31.19 -13.84
C SER A 61 -42.95 -29.99 -13.61
N PRO A 62 -42.38 -29.42 -14.66
CA PRO A 62 -41.60 -28.20 -14.54
C PRO A 62 -42.44 -27.03 -14.01
N PRO A 63 -41.89 -26.21 -13.07
CA PRO A 63 -40.62 -26.38 -12.42
C PRO A 63 -40.60 -27.51 -11.38
N LEU A 64 -39.60 -28.40 -11.47
CA LEU A 64 -39.43 -29.45 -10.47
C LEU A 64 -38.99 -28.82 -9.14
N ARG A 65 -39.79 -29.02 -8.09
CA ARG A 65 -39.53 -28.44 -6.77
C ARG A 65 -39.87 -29.40 -5.63
N PHE A 66 -38.90 -29.57 -4.70
CA PHE A 66 -39.11 -30.36 -3.49
C PHE A 66 -38.14 -29.95 -2.37
N GLN A 67 -38.49 -30.31 -1.15
CA GLN A 67 -37.61 -30.09 0.04
C GLN A 67 -36.57 -31.21 0.11
N THR A 68 -35.30 -30.83 0.44
CA THR A 68 -34.21 -31.82 0.59
C THR A 68 -34.52 -32.85 1.68
N ALA A 69 -35.17 -32.44 2.78
CA ALA A 69 -35.59 -33.35 3.85
C ALA A 69 -36.65 -34.37 3.38
N GLN A 70 -37.57 -33.94 2.50
CA GLN A 70 -38.54 -34.84 1.90
C GLN A 70 -37.89 -35.88 0.97
N PHE A 71 -36.84 -35.49 0.25
CA PHE A 71 -36.07 -36.41 -0.58
C PHE A 71 -35.37 -37.47 0.27
N GLU A 72 -34.74 -37.06 1.39
CA GLU A 72 -34.11 -38.01 2.31
C GLU A 72 -35.14 -38.98 2.92
N ALA A 73 -36.28 -38.46 3.39
CA ALA A 73 -37.34 -39.29 3.92
C ALA A 73 -37.86 -40.31 2.86
N ALA A 74 -38.06 -39.83 1.63
CA ALA A 74 -38.50 -40.72 0.52
C ALA A 74 -37.45 -41.78 0.15
N LEU A 75 -36.14 -41.45 0.24
CA LEU A 75 -35.07 -42.43 0.04
C LEU A 75 -35.11 -43.57 1.07
N GLN A 76 -35.49 -43.27 2.32
CA GLN A 76 -35.55 -44.24 3.42
C GLN A 76 -36.69 -45.26 3.22
N GLU A 77 -37.72 -44.91 2.44
CA GLU A 77 -38.85 -45.80 2.09
C GLU A 77 -38.53 -46.71 0.88
N LEU A 78 -37.39 -46.49 0.22
CA LEU A 78 -36.99 -47.32 -0.89
C LEU A 78 -36.41 -48.68 -0.45
N ARG A 79 -36.29 -49.61 -1.37
CA ARG A 79 -35.74 -50.98 -1.16
C ARG A 79 -34.35 -51.05 -0.54
N PHE A 80 -33.63 -49.93 -0.46
CA PHE A 80 -32.27 -49.87 0.07
C PHE A 80 -32.23 -49.75 1.60
N GLY A 81 -33.36 -49.57 2.26
CA GLY A 81 -33.45 -49.40 3.70
C GLY A 81 -33.09 -47.99 4.20
N ARG A 82 -32.89 -47.85 5.48
CA ARG A 82 -32.57 -46.53 6.07
C ARG A 82 -31.18 -46.06 5.72
N VAL A 83 -31.06 -45.24 4.68
CA VAL A 83 -29.81 -44.61 4.25
C VAL A 83 -29.84 -43.10 4.52
N SER A 84 -28.70 -42.53 4.94
CA SER A 84 -28.62 -41.10 5.07
C SER A 84 -28.33 -40.46 3.70
N LEU A 85 -28.93 -39.31 3.43
CA LEU A 85 -28.65 -38.55 2.20
C LEU A 85 -27.16 -38.23 2.06
N LYS A 86 -26.47 -37.98 3.18
CA LYS A 86 -25.03 -37.71 3.19
C LYS A 86 -24.26 -38.90 2.60
N GLU A 87 -24.48 -40.13 3.13
CA GLU A 87 -23.74 -41.29 2.67
C GLU A 87 -24.04 -41.62 1.20
N VAL A 88 -25.27 -41.40 0.78
CA VAL A 88 -25.69 -41.62 -0.65
C VAL A 88 -24.98 -40.58 -1.54
N LEU A 89 -24.92 -39.30 -1.16
CA LEU A 89 -24.22 -38.29 -1.91
C LEU A 89 -22.70 -38.52 -1.96
N GLU A 90 -22.10 -38.92 -0.83
CA GLU A 90 -20.67 -39.25 -0.74
C GLU A 90 -20.32 -40.44 -1.67
N SER A 91 -21.18 -41.48 -1.69
CA SER A 91 -21.02 -42.63 -2.57
C SER A 91 -21.30 -42.29 -4.05
N TYR A 92 -22.27 -41.42 -4.30
CA TYR A 92 -22.63 -40.99 -5.67
C TYR A 92 -21.50 -40.20 -6.33
N PHE A 93 -20.87 -39.26 -5.59
CA PHE A 93 -19.82 -38.41 -6.12
C PHE A 93 -18.41 -38.94 -5.83
N ASP A 94 -18.28 -40.06 -5.15
CA ASP A 94 -17.02 -40.66 -4.72
C ASP A 94 -16.11 -39.68 -3.98
N MET A 95 -16.67 -38.92 -3.00
CA MET A 95 -15.99 -37.89 -2.25
C MET A 95 -16.56 -37.70 -0.85
N GLU A 96 -15.72 -37.28 0.10
CA GLU A 96 -16.16 -36.80 1.42
C GLU A 96 -16.85 -35.44 1.29
N ILE A 97 -18.05 -35.31 1.82
CA ILE A 97 -18.79 -34.05 1.80
C ILE A 97 -18.42 -33.24 3.02
N ARG A 98 -17.71 -32.16 2.79
CA ARG A 98 -17.44 -31.12 3.79
C ARG A 98 -18.36 -29.92 3.56
N THR A 99 -18.93 -29.40 4.64
CA THR A 99 -19.76 -28.19 4.59
C THR A 99 -18.90 -26.97 4.36
N LYS A 100 -19.51 -25.89 3.86
CA LYS A 100 -18.83 -24.59 3.72
C LYS A 100 -18.23 -24.11 5.04
N ASN A 101 -18.93 -24.32 6.16
CA ASN A 101 -18.43 -23.96 7.48
C ASN A 101 -17.20 -24.79 7.87
N GLN A 102 -17.25 -26.13 7.69
CA GLN A 102 -16.10 -27.01 7.97
C GLN A 102 -14.88 -26.65 7.10
N LEU A 103 -15.07 -26.32 5.83
CA LEU A 103 -13.98 -25.85 4.97
C LEU A 103 -13.39 -24.55 5.48
N ARG A 104 -14.26 -23.59 5.84
CA ARG A 104 -13.83 -22.30 6.40
C ARG A 104 -13.12 -22.45 7.75
N GLU A 105 -13.61 -23.32 8.61
CA GLU A 105 -12.95 -23.65 9.91
C GLU A 105 -11.59 -24.31 9.69
N ALA A 106 -11.49 -25.25 8.76
CA ALA A 106 -10.22 -25.88 8.39
C ALA A 106 -9.21 -24.87 7.82
N GLU A 107 -9.64 -23.96 6.96
CA GLU A 107 -8.80 -22.87 6.44
C GLU A 107 -8.36 -21.92 7.54
N ASN A 108 -9.27 -21.53 8.44
CA ASN A 108 -8.96 -20.70 9.60
C ASN A 108 -7.95 -21.37 10.53
N SER A 109 -8.12 -22.65 10.79
CA SER A 109 -7.20 -23.44 11.64
C SER A 109 -5.81 -23.53 11.03
N ARG A 110 -5.71 -23.78 9.72
CA ARG A 110 -4.42 -23.81 8.99
C ARG A 110 -3.72 -22.47 9.02
N PHE A 111 -4.46 -21.39 8.78
CA PHE A 111 -3.91 -20.04 8.84
C PHE A 111 -3.44 -19.66 10.25
N SER A 112 -4.22 -19.98 11.28
CA SER A 112 -3.84 -19.74 12.67
C SER A 112 -2.60 -20.56 13.07
N ALA A 113 -2.52 -21.82 12.65
CA ALA A 113 -1.35 -22.67 12.87
C ALA A 113 -0.09 -22.10 12.18
N MET A 114 -0.21 -21.59 10.96
CA MET A 114 0.87 -20.91 10.23
C MET A 114 1.40 -19.71 11.04
N LEU A 115 0.52 -18.83 11.53
CA LEU A 115 0.93 -17.68 12.34
C LEU A 115 1.60 -18.11 13.65
N THR A 116 1.13 -19.19 14.28
CA THR A 116 1.75 -19.73 15.49
C THR A 116 3.15 -20.28 15.21
N GLN A 117 3.32 -21.01 14.09
CA GLN A 117 4.65 -21.50 13.68
C GLN A 117 5.64 -20.37 13.40
N VAL A 118 5.19 -19.26 12.79
CA VAL A 118 6.06 -18.09 12.56
C VAL A 118 6.43 -17.45 13.90
N LEU A 119 5.47 -17.32 14.83
CA LEU A 119 5.68 -16.76 16.15
C LEU A 119 6.72 -17.58 16.94
N GLU A 120 6.68 -18.91 16.86
CA GLU A 120 7.64 -19.81 17.52
C GLU A 120 9.06 -19.73 16.91
N GLN A 121 9.20 -19.26 15.68
CA GLN A 121 10.47 -19.11 14.96
C GLN A 121 11.03 -17.68 14.98
N THR A 122 10.41 -16.78 15.73
CA THR A 122 10.74 -15.35 15.78
C THR A 122 11.06 -14.96 17.22
N ASP A 123 12.27 -14.44 17.44
CA ASP A 123 12.74 -14.01 18.77
C ASP A 123 12.64 -12.50 18.98
N HIS A 124 12.29 -11.74 17.94
CA HIS A 124 12.30 -10.29 17.97
C HIS A 124 10.99 -9.70 18.52
N ASP A 125 11.06 -8.86 19.55
CA ASP A 125 9.91 -8.34 20.28
C ASP A 125 8.89 -7.60 19.37
N SER A 126 9.34 -6.73 18.48
CA SER A 126 8.43 -6.02 17.55
C SER A 126 7.72 -6.97 16.60
N CYS A 127 8.38 -8.04 16.13
CA CYS A 127 7.76 -9.07 15.31
C CYS A 127 6.73 -9.87 16.10
N ILE A 128 7.06 -10.24 17.33
CA ILE A 128 6.16 -10.98 18.24
C ILE A 128 4.90 -10.15 18.51
N HIS A 129 5.06 -8.89 18.91
CA HIS A 129 3.94 -7.98 19.17
C HIS A 129 3.07 -7.75 17.92
N TRP A 130 3.68 -7.52 16.75
CA TRP A 130 2.95 -7.36 15.51
C TRP A 130 2.14 -8.62 15.16
N LEU A 131 2.75 -9.81 15.23
CA LEU A 131 2.07 -11.08 14.96
C LEU A 131 0.92 -11.36 15.94
N GLN A 132 1.06 -10.97 17.22
CA GLN A 132 -0.02 -11.05 18.20
C GLN A 132 -1.15 -10.09 17.86
N THR A 133 -0.82 -8.83 17.54
CA THR A 133 -1.80 -7.81 17.13
C THR A 133 -2.57 -8.23 15.88
N LEU A 134 -1.93 -8.92 14.91
CA LEU A 134 -2.61 -9.45 13.73
C LEU A 134 -3.71 -10.45 14.07
N LYS A 135 -3.59 -11.19 15.17
CA LYS A 135 -4.64 -12.13 15.63
C LYS A 135 -5.83 -11.39 16.25
N GLU A 136 -5.60 -10.26 16.89
CA GLU A 136 -6.60 -9.48 17.61
C GLU A 136 -7.28 -8.44 16.72
N VAL A 137 -6.50 -7.76 15.90
CA VAL A 137 -6.97 -6.69 14.99
C VAL A 137 -6.82 -7.14 13.55
N GLN A 138 -7.95 -7.28 12.85
CA GLN A 138 -7.97 -7.70 11.44
C GLN A 138 -7.72 -6.50 10.50
N GLY A 139 -6.58 -5.81 10.67
CA GLY A 139 -6.14 -4.71 9.82
C GLY A 139 -5.63 -5.14 8.44
N SER A 140 -5.09 -4.17 7.68
CA SER A 140 -4.61 -4.38 6.31
C SER A 140 -3.56 -5.48 6.18
N GLY A 141 -2.62 -5.61 7.14
CA GLY A 141 -1.62 -6.67 7.17
C GLY A 141 -2.23 -8.07 7.35
N TYR A 142 -3.26 -8.21 8.21
CA TYR A 142 -4.01 -9.45 8.36
C TYR A 142 -4.74 -9.83 7.07
N LEU A 143 -5.43 -8.89 6.44
CA LEU A 143 -6.16 -9.12 5.19
C LEU A 143 -5.21 -9.51 4.05
N LEU A 144 -4.05 -8.87 3.96
CA LEU A 144 -2.99 -9.23 3.01
C LEU A 144 -2.55 -10.69 3.22
N LEU A 145 -2.18 -11.05 4.44
CA LEU A 145 -1.75 -12.42 4.77
C LEU A 145 -2.84 -13.46 4.48
N ARG A 146 -4.09 -13.19 4.85
CA ARG A 146 -5.22 -14.09 4.57
C ARG A 146 -5.42 -14.33 3.09
N ARG A 147 -5.36 -13.27 2.29
CA ARG A 147 -5.52 -13.34 0.82
C ARG A 147 -4.41 -14.16 0.17
N GLU A 148 -3.17 -13.94 0.57
CA GLU A 148 -2.03 -14.63 -0.03
C GLU A 148 -1.90 -16.08 0.48
N ALA A 149 -2.19 -16.33 1.78
CA ALA A 149 -2.21 -17.68 2.34
C ALA A 149 -3.30 -18.59 1.73
N ALA A 150 -4.41 -18.01 1.27
CA ALA A 150 -5.43 -18.76 0.52
C ALA A 150 -4.95 -19.26 -0.84
N LYS A 151 -3.94 -18.60 -1.44
CA LYS A 151 -3.32 -19.01 -2.71
C LYS A 151 -2.16 -19.99 -2.47
N ASP A 152 -1.28 -19.64 -1.55
CA ASP A 152 -0.08 -20.40 -1.19
C ASP A 152 0.27 -20.18 0.29
N LEU A 153 -0.12 -21.13 1.13
CA LEU A 153 0.09 -21.05 2.58
C LEU A 153 1.57 -21.11 2.95
N GLU A 154 2.31 -22.03 2.32
CA GLU A 154 3.73 -22.28 2.63
C GLU A 154 4.61 -21.13 2.12
N GLY A 155 4.39 -20.66 0.89
CA GLY A 155 5.08 -19.49 0.37
C GLY A 155 4.79 -18.24 1.20
N THR A 156 3.56 -18.04 1.65
CA THR A 156 3.20 -16.90 2.53
C THR A 156 3.92 -17.01 3.87
N ARG A 157 3.99 -18.19 4.48
CA ARG A 157 4.74 -18.45 5.72
C ARG A 157 6.21 -18.05 5.54
N ASN A 158 6.84 -18.51 4.46
CA ASN A 158 8.25 -18.27 4.20
C ASN A 158 8.55 -16.78 4.00
N ARG A 159 7.68 -16.05 3.27
CA ARG A 159 7.81 -14.58 3.08
C ARG A 159 7.62 -13.81 4.38
N LEU A 160 6.70 -14.25 5.23
CA LEU A 160 6.49 -13.65 6.55
C LEU A 160 7.72 -13.86 7.44
N LEU A 161 8.30 -15.05 7.48
CA LEU A 161 9.55 -15.34 8.18
C LEU A 161 10.72 -14.51 7.66
N GLN A 162 10.83 -14.33 6.34
CA GLN A 162 11.84 -13.47 5.74
C GLN A 162 11.70 -12.02 6.23
N ALA A 163 10.48 -11.47 6.25
CA ALA A 163 10.25 -10.11 6.75
C ALA A 163 10.66 -9.96 8.22
N CYS A 164 10.31 -10.93 9.08
CA CYS A 164 10.71 -10.92 10.49
C CYS A 164 12.24 -11.01 10.66
N ARG A 165 12.90 -11.92 9.93
CA ARG A 165 14.37 -12.05 9.95
C ARG A 165 15.07 -10.79 9.47
N SER A 166 14.47 -10.09 8.52
CA SER A 166 15.04 -8.84 8.01
C SER A 166 14.98 -7.72 9.05
N LEU A 167 13.91 -7.65 9.85
CA LEU A 167 13.85 -6.71 10.96
C LEU A 167 14.86 -7.06 12.05
N ASP A 168 14.95 -8.33 12.44
CA ASP A 168 15.93 -8.82 13.41
C ASP A 168 17.38 -8.53 12.95
N TRP A 169 17.68 -8.78 11.68
CA TRP A 169 18.98 -8.44 11.10
C TRP A 169 19.26 -6.95 11.14
N LEU A 170 18.27 -6.12 10.78
CA LEU A 170 18.38 -4.67 10.80
C LEU A 170 18.77 -4.16 12.19
N GLU A 171 18.13 -4.63 13.23
CA GLU A 171 18.42 -4.16 14.60
C GLU A 171 19.77 -4.63 15.15
N ARG A 172 20.21 -5.83 14.77
CA ARG A 172 21.51 -6.36 15.26
C ARG A 172 22.70 -5.73 14.56
N HIS A 173 22.55 -5.17 13.36
CA HIS A 173 23.68 -4.80 12.50
C HIS A 173 23.77 -3.30 12.20
N THR A 174 22.84 -2.46 12.67
CA THR A 174 22.85 -1.05 12.35
C THR A 174 23.69 -0.21 13.30
N GLN A 175 24.94 0.03 12.91
CA GLN A 175 25.71 1.22 13.35
C GLN A 175 25.61 2.38 12.32
N GLY A 176 24.57 2.41 11.46
CA GLY A 176 24.37 3.39 10.40
C GLY A 176 23.29 2.95 9.40
N ALA A 177 23.10 3.72 8.33
CA ALA A 177 22.11 3.39 7.32
C ALA A 177 22.57 2.21 6.43
N VAL A 178 21.64 1.28 6.12
CA VAL A 178 21.87 0.12 5.26
C VAL A 178 21.05 0.24 3.96
N ARG A 179 21.58 -0.22 2.84
CA ARG A 179 20.81 -0.30 1.58
C ARG A 179 19.82 -1.46 1.61
N LEU A 180 18.59 -1.23 1.14
CA LEU A 180 17.51 -2.24 1.15
C LEU A 180 17.94 -3.56 0.47
N ALA A 181 18.60 -3.49 -0.70
CA ALA A 181 19.07 -4.68 -1.40
C ALA A 181 20.16 -5.45 -0.61
N VAL A 182 21.01 -4.74 0.16
CA VAL A 182 22.01 -5.37 1.03
C VAL A 182 21.33 -6.03 2.23
N LEU A 183 20.42 -5.33 2.90
CA LEU A 183 19.58 -5.89 3.97
C LEU A 183 18.87 -7.15 3.49
N SER A 184 18.20 -7.06 2.34
CA SER A 184 17.48 -8.18 1.73
C SER A 184 18.41 -9.38 1.46
N ALA A 185 19.53 -9.15 0.80
CA ALA A 185 20.50 -10.22 0.49
C ALA A 185 21.06 -10.89 1.76
N GLN A 186 21.41 -10.11 2.77
CA GLN A 186 22.00 -10.63 4.01
C GLN A 186 20.99 -11.39 4.88
N SER A 187 19.73 -10.95 4.92
CA SER A 187 18.70 -11.56 5.76
C SER A 187 17.95 -12.71 5.08
N THR A 188 17.87 -12.72 3.74
CA THR A 188 17.04 -13.67 2.97
C THR A 188 17.79 -14.45 1.91
N SER A 189 19.06 -14.12 1.62
CA SER A 189 19.86 -14.61 0.49
C SER A 189 19.32 -14.22 -0.89
N ASP A 190 18.38 -13.26 -0.96
CA ASP A 190 17.79 -12.74 -2.19
C ASP A 190 17.72 -11.20 -2.10
N PRO A 191 18.49 -10.45 -2.94
CA PRO A 191 18.50 -8.99 -2.88
C PRO A 191 17.15 -8.34 -3.24
N HIS A 192 16.24 -9.10 -3.86
CA HIS A 192 14.93 -8.64 -4.32
C HIS A 192 13.76 -9.11 -3.44
N ALA A 193 14.02 -9.91 -2.39
CA ALA A 193 12.96 -10.46 -1.55
C ALA A 193 12.12 -9.38 -0.84
N LEU A 194 12.74 -8.21 -0.55
CA LEU A 194 12.10 -7.08 0.12
C LEU A 194 11.68 -5.94 -0.82
N ASP A 195 11.76 -6.12 -2.14
CA ASP A 195 11.25 -5.13 -3.10
C ASP A 195 9.77 -4.86 -2.84
N SER A 196 9.34 -3.60 -2.91
CA SER A 196 7.98 -3.16 -2.56
C SER A 196 6.85 -3.83 -3.37
N GLY A 197 7.18 -4.40 -4.54
CA GLY A 197 6.27 -5.19 -5.36
C GLY A 197 6.05 -6.61 -4.84
N THR A 198 6.98 -7.18 -4.07
CA THR A 198 6.94 -8.55 -3.56
C THR A 198 6.05 -8.67 -2.31
N LEU A 199 5.61 -9.88 -2.00
CA LEU A 199 4.90 -10.13 -0.74
C LEU A 199 5.82 -9.87 0.47
N GLY A 200 7.08 -10.29 0.40
CA GLY A 200 8.08 -10.05 1.45
C GLY A 200 8.25 -8.56 1.75
N GLY A 201 8.41 -7.73 0.70
CA GLY A 201 8.54 -6.29 0.84
C GLY A 201 7.28 -5.63 1.43
N LYS A 202 6.08 -6.04 1.00
CA LYS A 202 4.82 -5.54 1.58
C LYS A 202 4.69 -5.89 3.06
N LEU A 203 5.01 -7.12 3.44
CA LEU A 203 4.97 -7.55 4.85
C LEU A 203 6.02 -6.83 5.68
N PHE A 204 7.19 -6.59 5.11
CA PHE A 204 8.25 -5.83 5.76
C PHE A 204 7.85 -4.37 6.01
N LEU A 205 7.16 -3.72 5.05
CA LEU A 205 6.61 -2.38 5.23
C LEU A 205 5.56 -2.33 6.34
N HIS A 206 4.66 -3.31 6.42
CA HIS A 206 3.70 -3.42 7.53
C HIS A 206 4.40 -3.54 8.89
N LEU A 207 5.48 -4.32 8.94
CA LEU A 207 6.25 -4.55 10.15
C LEU A 207 7.02 -3.29 10.58
N LEU A 208 7.65 -2.58 9.64
CA LEU A 208 8.32 -1.29 9.89
C LEU A 208 7.32 -0.22 10.36
N SER A 209 6.15 -0.13 9.71
CA SER A 209 5.07 0.79 10.12
C SER A 209 4.62 0.52 11.55
N PHE A 210 4.39 -0.74 11.90
CA PHE A 210 4.01 -1.15 13.26
C PHE A 210 5.08 -0.78 14.29
N ARG A 211 6.36 -1.05 13.98
CA ARG A 211 7.50 -0.70 14.83
C ARG A 211 7.61 0.80 15.07
N SER A 212 7.45 1.60 14.03
CA SER A 212 7.59 3.07 14.10
C SER A 212 6.32 3.77 14.60
N GLY A 213 5.21 3.05 14.78
CA GLY A 213 3.91 3.64 15.13
C GLY A 213 3.31 4.51 14.02
N LEU A 214 3.72 4.27 12.75
CA LEU A 214 3.29 5.00 11.57
C LEU A 214 2.27 4.20 10.76
N GLU A 215 1.51 4.90 9.91
CA GLU A 215 0.61 4.25 8.96
C GLU A 215 1.39 3.52 7.85
N VAL A 216 0.76 2.51 7.27
CA VAL A 216 1.36 1.77 6.15
C VAL A 216 1.38 2.66 4.91
N PRO A 217 2.53 2.79 4.23
CA PRO A 217 2.69 3.71 3.10
C PRO A 217 1.71 3.42 1.95
N GLU A 218 1.06 4.44 1.46
CA GLU A 218 0.15 4.37 0.31
C GLU A 218 0.84 4.72 -1.02
N ASN A 219 1.94 5.46 -0.95
CA ASN A 219 2.69 5.92 -2.13
C ASN A 219 4.20 5.72 -1.96
N ALA A 220 4.95 6.02 -3.02
CA ALA A 220 6.40 5.82 -3.05
C ALA A 220 7.14 6.71 -2.05
N GLU A 221 6.70 7.96 -1.89
CA GLU A 221 7.32 8.92 -0.99
C GLU A 221 7.19 8.49 0.47
N GLN A 222 5.97 8.17 0.92
CA GLN A 222 5.73 7.67 2.29
C GLN A 222 6.54 6.40 2.56
N ARG A 223 6.64 5.51 1.58
CA ARG A 223 7.44 4.29 1.67
C ARG A 223 8.93 4.60 1.85
N ASP A 224 9.47 5.50 1.03
CA ASP A 224 10.88 5.84 1.06
C ASP A 224 11.22 6.61 2.36
N ASN A 225 10.30 7.43 2.86
CA ASN A 225 10.40 8.06 4.17
C ASN A 225 10.39 7.04 5.31
N LEU A 226 9.46 6.06 5.29
CA LEU A 226 9.42 4.99 6.29
C LEU A 226 10.73 4.18 6.31
N TYR A 227 11.26 3.83 5.14
CA TYR A 227 12.56 3.18 5.05
C TYR A 227 13.67 4.05 5.64
N TYR A 228 13.71 5.33 5.27
CA TYR A 228 14.73 6.25 5.75
C TYR A 228 14.69 6.45 7.28
N GLU A 229 13.52 6.61 7.87
CA GLU A 229 13.34 6.73 9.33
C GLU A 229 13.78 5.45 10.07
N ASN A 230 13.72 4.31 9.40
CA ASN A 230 14.22 3.04 9.93
C ASN A 230 15.70 2.75 9.56
N GLY A 231 16.44 3.74 9.04
CA GLY A 231 17.84 3.59 8.66
C GLY A 231 18.07 2.76 7.39
N ILE A 232 17.05 2.64 6.53
CA ILE A 232 17.12 1.89 5.28
C ILE A 232 17.15 2.86 4.09
N LEU A 233 18.12 2.69 3.19
CA LEU A 233 18.26 3.47 1.96
C LEU A 233 17.82 2.61 0.76
N CYS A 234 16.75 3.01 0.09
CA CYS A 234 16.28 2.32 -1.12
C CYS A 234 17.11 2.70 -2.33
N ASP A 235 17.22 4.00 -2.59
CA ASP A 235 18.00 4.58 -3.66
C ASP A 235 18.77 5.79 -3.16
N SER A 236 20.04 5.61 -2.90
CA SER A 236 20.89 6.68 -2.39
C SER A 236 21.58 7.51 -3.48
N ILE A 237 21.50 7.10 -4.74
CA ILE A 237 22.20 7.74 -5.86
C ILE A 237 21.24 8.54 -6.72
N SER A 238 20.08 8.00 -7.11
CA SER A 238 19.09 8.69 -7.94
C SER A 238 18.10 9.54 -7.16
N SER A 239 18.09 9.47 -5.82
CA SER A 239 17.42 10.47 -4.97
C SER A 239 18.29 11.72 -4.92
N LEU A 240 17.87 12.79 -5.60
CA LEU A 240 18.68 13.99 -5.88
C LEU A 240 17.97 15.24 -5.37
N VAL A 241 18.76 16.26 -5.04
CA VAL A 241 18.34 17.64 -4.79
C VAL A 241 19.37 18.61 -5.36
N SER A 242 18.94 19.63 -6.08
CA SER A 242 19.83 20.67 -6.60
C SER A 242 19.81 21.89 -5.69
N GLN A 243 20.97 22.50 -5.50
CA GLN A 243 21.13 23.69 -4.68
C GLN A 243 22.21 24.60 -5.24
N LEU A 244 22.16 25.87 -4.82
CA LEU A 244 23.16 26.89 -5.07
C LEU A 244 23.37 27.72 -3.80
N GLY A 245 24.63 27.88 -3.36
CA GLY A 245 25.00 28.83 -2.32
C GLY A 245 24.97 28.33 -0.88
N LEU A 246 24.55 27.08 -0.60
CA LEU A 246 24.57 26.52 0.75
C LEU A 246 25.99 26.19 1.24
N VAL A 247 26.21 26.36 2.54
CA VAL A 247 27.38 25.86 3.26
C VAL A 247 27.06 24.45 3.79
N LEU A 248 27.85 23.47 3.40
CA LEU A 248 27.65 22.06 3.72
C LEU A 248 28.79 21.52 4.57
N TYR A 249 28.49 21.03 5.77
CA TYR A 249 29.50 20.61 6.75
C TYR A 249 29.77 19.10 6.72
N LYS A 250 31.06 18.75 6.89
CA LYS A 250 31.48 17.40 7.22
C LYS A 250 32.31 17.46 8.52
N GLY A 251 31.75 16.94 9.59
CA GLY A 251 32.30 17.17 10.94
C GLY A 251 32.08 18.62 11.38
N LYS A 252 33.15 19.33 11.66
CA LYS A 252 33.11 20.74 12.13
C LYS A 252 33.51 21.76 11.04
N GLU A 253 33.88 21.30 9.87
CA GLU A 253 34.40 22.12 8.78
C GLU A 253 33.50 22.06 7.55
N GLU A 254 33.49 23.13 6.76
CA GLU A 254 32.83 23.14 5.46
C GLU A 254 33.52 22.08 4.54
N HIS A 255 32.72 21.28 3.86
CA HIS A 255 33.22 20.26 2.97
C HIS A 255 33.94 20.92 1.78
N PRO A 256 35.24 20.64 1.54
CA PRO A 256 36.08 21.43 0.62
C PRO A 256 35.58 21.43 -0.82
N ALA A 257 35.00 20.31 -1.33
CA ALA A 257 34.47 20.28 -2.67
C ALA A 257 33.22 21.16 -2.83
N TYR A 258 32.33 21.20 -1.83
CA TYR A 258 31.12 22.04 -1.88
C TYR A 258 31.44 23.51 -1.61
N GLN A 259 32.44 23.79 -0.80
CA GLN A 259 33.00 25.15 -0.61
C GLN A 259 33.47 25.73 -1.94
N LEU A 260 34.23 24.96 -2.73
CA LEU A 260 34.71 25.41 -4.03
C LEU A 260 33.55 25.71 -5.00
N LEU A 261 32.55 24.80 -5.10
CA LEU A 261 31.37 25.00 -5.94
C LEU A 261 30.59 26.27 -5.50
N ARG A 262 30.38 26.44 -4.21
CA ARG A 262 29.70 27.63 -3.66
C ARG A 262 30.45 28.94 -4.00
N GLN A 263 31.78 28.94 -3.83
CA GLN A 263 32.62 30.12 -4.12
C GLN A 263 32.68 30.44 -5.61
N SER A 264 32.51 29.41 -6.46
CA SER A 264 32.48 29.56 -7.91
C SER A 264 31.06 29.84 -8.46
N HIS A 265 30.03 29.95 -7.59
CA HIS A 265 28.64 30.13 -7.94
C HIS A 265 28.12 29.01 -8.89
N GLU A 266 28.55 27.78 -8.64
CA GLU A 266 28.14 26.62 -9.44
C GLU A 266 26.96 25.88 -8.80
N ILE A 267 26.00 25.46 -9.62
CA ILE A 267 24.91 24.58 -9.19
C ILE A 267 25.50 23.25 -8.72
N CYS A 268 25.06 22.79 -7.55
CA CYS A 268 25.46 21.50 -7.02
C CYS A 268 24.25 20.60 -6.82
N THR A 269 24.21 19.48 -7.57
CA THR A 269 23.20 18.45 -7.33
C THR A 269 23.78 17.40 -6.36
N LEU A 270 23.08 17.21 -5.25
CA LEU A 270 23.43 16.30 -4.18
C LEU A 270 22.56 15.06 -4.25
N SER A 271 23.18 13.89 -4.19
CA SER A 271 22.45 12.63 -3.96
C SER A 271 22.22 12.42 -2.45
N LEU A 272 21.28 11.56 -2.09
CA LEU A 272 21.11 11.15 -0.70
C LEU A 272 22.39 10.54 -0.12
N ALA A 273 23.21 9.87 -0.94
CA ALA A 273 24.50 9.36 -0.52
C ALA A 273 25.50 10.48 -0.14
N ASN A 274 25.47 11.60 -0.85
CA ASN A 274 26.28 12.78 -0.48
C ASN A 274 25.81 13.36 0.85
N LEU A 275 24.48 13.51 1.02
CA LEU A 275 23.87 14.07 2.23
C LEU A 275 24.07 13.20 3.47
N ALA A 276 24.10 11.86 3.31
CA ALA A 276 24.37 10.94 4.41
C ALA A 276 25.75 11.14 5.05
N GLY A 277 26.72 11.68 4.29
CA GLY A 277 28.06 12.00 4.77
C GLY A 277 28.22 13.41 5.39
N LEU A 278 27.15 14.23 5.36
CA LEU A 278 27.15 15.58 5.90
C LEU A 278 26.63 15.61 7.34
N THR A 279 27.20 16.46 8.15
CA THR A 279 26.81 16.69 9.55
C THR A 279 25.88 17.88 9.72
N GLY A 280 25.84 18.81 8.75
CA GLY A 280 24.97 19.99 8.76
C GLY A 280 24.92 20.68 7.41
N ALA A 281 23.90 21.50 7.22
CA ALA A 281 23.76 22.44 6.11
C ALA A 281 23.30 23.79 6.65
N PHE A 282 23.89 24.86 6.17
CA PHE A 282 23.67 26.19 6.67
C PHE A 282 23.49 27.20 5.54
N SER A 283 22.61 28.18 5.75
CA SER A 283 22.49 29.33 4.85
C SER A 283 23.28 30.51 5.38
N PRO A 284 24.19 31.10 4.58
CA PRO A 284 24.96 32.31 5.01
C PRO A 284 24.06 33.49 5.38
N SER A 285 22.89 33.63 4.77
CA SER A 285 21.93 34.69 5.05
C SER A 285 20.92 34.35 6.16
N GLY A 286 20.95 33.12 6.70
CA GLY A 286 19.91 32.59 7.58
C GLY A 286 18.61 32.23 6.89
N ARG A 287 18.51 32.42 5.56
CA ARG A 287 17.32 32.15 4.72
C ARG A 287 17.72 31.29 3.52
N ALA A 288 16.83 30.39 3.09
CA ALA A 288 17.00 29.64 1.86
C ALA A 288 15.67 29.59 1.10
N TYR A 289 15.74 29.79 -0.20
CA TYR A 289 14.59 29.83 -1.09
C TYR A 289 14.47 28.52 -1.86
N ILE A 290 13.27 27.98 -1.94
CA ILE A 290 12.99 26.68 -2.50
C ILE A 290 11.98 26.84 -3.62
N VAL A 291 12.28 26.31 -4.79
CA VAL A 291 11.38 26.27 -5.94
C VAL A 291 11.08 24.82 -6.33
N GLU A 292 9.86 24.58 -6.83
CA GLU A 292 9.45 23.28 -7.29
C GLU A 292 10.04 22.93 -8.65
N ASN A 293 10.07 23.92 -9.57
CA ASN A 293 10.34 23.73 -10.98
C ASN A 293 11.83 23.90 -11.31
N GLU A 294 12.41 22.93 -12.05
CA GLU A 294 13.82 22.97 -12.46
C GLU A 294 14.14 24.13 -13.40
N MET A 295 13.20 24.48 -14.29
CA MET A 295 13.40 25.60 -15.24
C MET A 295 13.39 26.94 -14.51
N VAL A 296 12.53 27.10 -13.50
CA VAL A 296 12.53 28.28 -12.62
C VAL A 296 13.84 28.35 -11.84
N PHE A 297 14.28 27.24 -11.27
CA PHE A 297 15.54 27.18 -10.54
C PHE A 297 16.73 27.60 -11.41
N THR A 298 16.88 27.03 -12.61
CA THR A 298 18.00 27.37 -13.50
C THR A 298 17.93 28.82 -13.96
N GLN A 299 16.75 29.33 -14.31
CA GLN A 299 16.56 30.72 -14.69
C GLN A 299 16.98 31.70 -13.55
N LEU A 300 16.62 31.38 -12.32
CA LEU A 300 17.06 32.18 -11.13
C LEU A 300 18.57 32.04 -10.93
N CYS A 301 19.14 30.85 -11.11
CA CYS A 301 20.59 30.63 -10.96
C CYS A 301 21.42 31.45 -11.95
N ASP A 302 20.94 31.71 -13.17
CA ASP A 302 21.63 32.55 -14.17
C ASP A 302 21.86 34.00 -13.67
N ARG A 303 21.05 34.46 -12.71
CA ARG A 303 21.17 35.76 -12.09
C ARG A 303 21.68 35.73 -10.65
N SER A 304 22.08 34.59 -10.14
CA SER A 304 22.39 34.32 -8.74
C SER A 304 23.57 35.14 -8.18
N VAL A 305 24.45 35.68 -9.01
CA VAL A 305 25.55 36.58 -8.57
C VAL A 305 25.02 37.81 -7.83
N GLN A 306 23.76 38.18 -8.06
CA GLN A 306 23.07 39.29 -7.41
C GLN A 306 22.30 38.87 -6.15
N PHE A 307 22.20 37.56 -5.90
CA PHE A 307 21.42 37.03 -4.79
C PHE A 307 22.29 36.78 -3.56
N HIS A 308 21.75 37.10 -2.40
CA HIS A 308 22.43 36.89 -1.12
C HIS A 308 22.01 35.63 -0.40
N SER A 309 20.98 34.99 -0.87
CA SER A 309 20.38 33.80 -0.25
C SER A 309 20.49 32.58 -1.17
N PRO A 310 20.76 31.40 -0.59
CA PRO A 310 20.80 30.14 -1.30
C PRO A 310 19.46 29.76 -1.96
N LEU A 311 19.57 29.03 -3.08
CA LEU A 311 18.46 28.48 -3.83
C LEU A 311 18.49 26.95 -3.76
N ILE A 312 17.30 26.34 -3.70
CA ILE A 312 17.10 24.89 -3.68
C ILE A 312 16.00 24.54 -4.68
N CYS A 313 16.17 23.44 -5.41
CA CYS A 313 15.14 22.89 -6.29
C CYS A 313 14.72 21.48 -5.83
N THR A 314 13.42 21.27 -5.65
CA THR A 314 12.87 19.96 -5.29
C THR A 314 12.60 19.07 -6.50
N SER A 315 12.58 19.62 -7.72
CA SER A 315 12.29 18.90 -8.97
C SER A 315 10.91 18.20 -8.93
N GLY A 316 9.87 18.98 -8.62
CA GLY A 316 8.52 18.49 -8.37
C GLY A 316 8.38 17.94 -6.95
N GLN A 317 7.80 16.73 -6.81
CA GLN A 317 7.64 16.08 -5.51
C GLN A 317 9.02 15.91 -4.82
N PRO A 318 9.23 16.45 -3.60
CA PRO A 318 10.51 16.37 -2.92
C PRO A 318 10.98 14.93 -2.75
N SER A 319 12.20 14.68 -3.21
CA SER A 319 12.86 13.39 -3.01
C SER A 319 13.33 13.25 -1.54
N VAL A 320 13.69 12.04 -1.11
CA VAL A 320 14.29 11.83 0.24
C VAL A 320 15.54 12.68 0.41
N ALA A 321 16.34 12.90 -0.65
CA ALA A 321 17.49 13.81 -0.62
C ALA A 321 17.07 15.26 -0.34
N ALA A 322 16.01 15.74 -1.02
CA ALA A 322 15.48 17.08 -0.75
C ALA A 322 15.01 17.21 0.69
N LEU A 323 14.19 16.28 1.18
CA LEU A 323 13.69 16.28 2.55
C LEU A 323 14.84 16.26 3.58
N ARG A 324 15.87 15.44 3.34
CA ARG A 324 17.06 15.39 4.21
C ARG A 324 17.82 16.71 4.24
N LEU A 325 17.98 17.38 3.09
CA LEU A 325 18.62 18.68 3.03
C LEU A 325 17.83 19.73 3.83
N LEU A 326 16.51 19.75 3.68
CA LEU A 326 15.63 20.65 4.44
C LEU A 326 15.71 20.41 5.95
N ASP A 327 15.78 19.14 6.39
CA ASP A 327 15.96 18.79 7.81
C ASP A 327 17.29 19.29 8.37
N LEU A 328 18.39 19.18 7.59
CA LEU A 328 19.69 19.71 7.99
C LEU A 328 19.67 21.23 8.13
N LEU A 329 18.99 21.93 7.22
CA LEU A 329 18.83 23.39 7.28
C LEU A 329 17.96 23.83 8.45
N ALA A 330 16.85 23.11 8.69
CA ALA A 330 15.95 23.39 9.80
C ALA A 330 16.62 23.16 11.16
N ALA A 331 17.47 22.13 11.28
CA ALA A 331 18.24 21.87 12.50
C ALA A 331 19.20 23.01 12.87
N GLU A 332 19.70 23.75 11.87
CA GLU A 332 20.54 24.93 12.05
C GLU A 332 19.73 26.25 12.11
N GLY A 333 18.39 26.18 12.17
CA GLY A 333 17.52 27.35 12.31
C GLY A 333 17.38 28.20 11.05
N THR A 334 17.68 27.65 9.85
CA THR A 334 17.49 28.37 8.58
C THR A 334 15.99 28.55 8.29
N GLU A 335 15.56 29.79 8.03
CA GLU A 335 14.22 30.06 7.50
C GLU A 335 14.11 29.60 6.05
N LEU A 336 13.05 28.82 5.73
CA LEU A 336 12.82 28.23 4.44
C LEU A 336 11.63 28.90 3.74
N PHE A 337 11.83 29.36 2.51
CA PHE A 337 10.80 30.02 1.71
C PHE A 337 10.47 29.16 0.50
N TYR A 338 9.26 28.62 0.45
CA TYR A 338 8.85 27.68 -0.62
C TYR A 338 7.86 28.31 -1.59
N SER A 339 8.12 28.13 -2.88
CA SER A 339 7.23 28.46 -4.00
C SER A 339 7.06 27.27 -4.93
N GLY A 340 5.86 27.10 -5.52
CA GLY A 340 5.54 26.03 -6.45
C GLY A 340 4.35 26.39 -7.35
N ASP A 341 3.90 25.42 -8.15
CA ASP A 341 2.78 25.58 -9.06
C ASP A 341 1.43 25.69 -8.32
N PHE A 342 0.50 26.41 -8.92
CA PHE A 342 -0.88 26.50 -8.45
C PHE A 342 -1.75 25.44 -9.14
N ASP A 343 -1.48 24.19 -8.77
CA ASP A 343 -2.33 23.06 -9.12
C ASP A 343 -2.52 22.14 -7.88
N GLY A 344 -3.24 21.02 -8.02
CA GLY A 344 -3.48 20.13 -6.89
C GLY A 344 -2.21 19.52 -6.33
N LYS A 345 -1.22 19.22 -7.18
CA LYS A 345 0.05 18.60 -6.77
C LYS A 345 0.95 19.63 -6.10
N GLY A 346 1.17 20.80 -6.71
CA GLY A 346 2.02 21.85 -6.18
C GLY A 346 1.55 22.36 -4.81
N LEU A 347 0.22 22.60 -4.64
CA LEU A 347 -0.35 23.01 -3.36
C LEU A 347 -0.29 21.89 -2.31
N SER A 348 -0.42 20.62 -2.72
CA SER A 348 -0.25 19.47 -1.80
C SER A 348 1.18 19.36 -1.30
N ILE A 349 2.19 19.53 -2.17
CA ILE A 349 3.61 19.56 -1.80
C ILE A 349 3.87 20.67 -0.81
N ALA A 350 3.42 21.90 -1.12
CA ALA A 350 3.57 23.04 -0.23
C ALA A 350 2.98 22.80 1.17
N SER A 351 1.77 22.19 1.22
CA SER A 351 1.11 21.84 2.48
C SER A 351 1.91 20.82 3.29
N GLN A 352 2.44 19.77 2.65
CA GLN A 352 3.26 18.76 3.30
C GLN A 352 4.56 19.35 3.86
N LEU A 353 5.24 20.21 3.11
CA LEU A 353 6.46 20.87 3.55
C LEU A 353 6.20 21.84 4.72
N CYS A 354 5.09 22.58 4.71
CA CYS A 354 4.65 23.38 5.86
C CYS A 354 4.42 22.52 7.11
N GLY A 355 3.80 21.35 6.96
CA GLY A 355 3.60 20.42 8.07
C GLY A 355 4.90 19.82 8.62
N ARG A 356 5.93 19.65 7.77
CA ARG A 356 7.25 19.12 8.17
C ARG A 356 8.07 20.12 8.97
N CYS A 357 8.08 21.39 8.57
CA CYS A 357 8.88 22.44 9.19
C CYS A 357 7.99 23.65 9.58
N PRO A 358 7.01 23.49 10.48
CA PRO A 358 5.95 24.49 10.71
C PRO A 358 6.47 25.82 11.25
N GLU A 359 7.57 25.80 12.00
CA GLU A 359 8.18 26.99 12.61
C GLU A 359 9.06 27.78 11.63
N LEU A 360 9.70 27.11 10.68
CA LEU A 360 10.76 27.65 9.82
C LEU A 360 10.35 27.81 8.36
N LEU A 361 9.34 27.04 7.85
CA LEU A 361 8.94 27.14 6.46
C LEU A 361 7.83 28.17 6.28
N ARG A 362 8.02 29.06 5.31
CA ARG A 362 7.08 30.10 4.89
C ARG A 362 6.72 29.88 3.41
N LEU A 363 5.46 30.16 3.09
CA LEU A 363 5.00 30.16 1.70
C LEU A 363 5.50 31.45 1.02
N TRP A 364 6.09 31.30 -0.13
CA TRP A 364 6.68 32.36 -0.93
C TRP A 364 5.95 32.49 -2.27
N HIS A 365 5.27 33.61 -2.48
CA HIS A 365 4.40 33.83 -3.64
C HIS A 365 3.39 32.70 -3.90
N MET A 366 2.67 32.29 -2.85
CA MET A 366 1.65 31.26 -2.93
C MET A 366 0.28 31.75 -2.43
N THR A 367 -0.01 33.06 -2.57
CA THR A 367 -1.30 33.66 -2.20
C THR A 367 -2.30 33.61 -3.37
N PRO A 368 -3.60 33.83 -3.12
CA PRO A 368 -4.58 34.01 -4.21
C PRO A 368 -4.25 35.14 -5.18
N GLY A 369 -3.56 36.20 -4.70
CA GLY A 369 -3.08 37.30 -5.53
C GLY A 369 -1.99 36.86 -6.50
N ASP A 370 -1.04 36.06 -6.02
CA ASP A 370 0.02 35.50 -6.87
C ASP A 370 -0.56 34.53 -7.91
N TYR A 371 -1.55 33.72 -7.53
CA TYR A 371 -2.28 32.87 -8.47
C TYR A 371 -2.92 33.66 -9.62
N ALA A 372 -3.50 34.82 -9.33
CA ALA A 372 -4.09 35.67 -10.37
C ALA A 372 -3.06 36.15 -11.39
N LEU A 373 -1.79 36.29 -11.00
CA LEU A 373 -0.69 36.71 -11.86
C LEU A 373 -0.12 35.55 -12.71
N CYS A 374 -0.16 34.33 -12.18
CA CYS A 374 0.42 33.15 -12.86
C CYS A 374 -0.60 32.20 -13.49
N ARG A 375 -1.88 32.56 -13.48
CA ARG A 375 -2.96 31.76 -14.04
C ARG A 375 -2.78 31.54 -15.53
N SER A 376 -2.89 30.28 -15.96
CA SER A 376 -2.85 29.87 -17.36
C SER A 376 -4.26 29.62 -17.95
N ASP A 377 -4.31 29.27 -19.23
CA ASP A 377 -5.54 28.82 -19.91
C ASP A 377 -5.77 27.29 -19.79
N ILE A 378 -4.87 26.56 -19.15
CA ILE A 378 -4.96 25.10 -19.02
C ILE A 378 -6.00 24.74 -17.94
N PRO A 379 -6.99 23.89 -18.27
CA PRO A 379 -8.01 23.49 -17.32
C PRO A 379 -7.45 22.55 -16.24
N LEU A 380 -7.94 22.70 -15.02
CA LEU A 380 -7.61 21.85 -13.88
C LEU A 380 -8.18 20.43 -14.08
N SER A 381 -7.35 19.40 -13.93
CA SER A 381 -7.77 18.00 -14.02
C SER A 381 -8.64 17.57 -12.82
N GLU A 382 -9.41 16.48 -12.95
CA GLU A 382 -10.20 15.94 -11.83
C GLU A 382 -9.31 15.42 -10.69
N SER A 383 -8.19 14.79 -11.01
CA SER A 383 -7.22 14.36 -10.01
C SER A 383 -6.64 15.54 -9.22
N SER A 384 -6.32 16.63 -9.91
CA SER A 384 -5.85 17.86 -9.27
C SER A 384 -6.92 18.49 -8.36
N ARG A 385 -8.20 18.49 -8.77
CA ARG A 385 -9.33 18.94 -7.93
C ARG A 385 -9.47 18.15 -6.64
N SER A 386 -9.26 16.84 -6.70
CA SER A 386 -9.31 15.98 -5.51
C SER A 386 -8.21 16.32 -4.51
N LEU A 387 -6.98 16.57 -4.99
CA LEU A 387 -5.85 16.94 -4.14
C LEU A 387 -6.04 18.29 -3.44
N LEU A 388 -6.69 19.26 -4.10
CA LEU A 388 -6.99 20.58 -3.49
C LEU A 388 -7.85 20.47 -2.22
N GLN A 389 -8.67 19.44 -2.08
CA GLN A 389 -9.47 19.22 -0.88
C GLN A 389 -8.60 18.99 0.37
N GLY A 390 -7.40 18.44 0.18
CA GLY A 390 -6.42 18.22 1.27
C GLY A 390 -5.82 19.52 1.83
N CYS A 391 -6.02 20.66 1.18
CA CYS A 391 -5.55 21.96 1.65
C CYS A 391 -6.53 22.65 2.63
N ALA A 392 -7.70 22.09 2.88
CA ALA A 392 -8.68 22.63 3.83
C ALA A 392 -8.09 22.71 5.25
N GLY A 393 -8.26 23.85 5.92
CA GLY A 393 -7.72 24.11 7.25
C GLY A 393 -6.20 24.42 7.30
N THR A 394 -5.53 24.49 6.14
CA THR A 394 -4.10 24.85 6.02
C THR A 394 -3.93 26.32 5.60
N ALA A 395 -2.68 26.83 5.66
CA ALA A 395 -2.34 28.16 5.15
C ALA A 395 -2.60 28.34 3.63
N LEU A 396 -2.78 27.25 2.90
CA LEU A 396 -3.04 27.23 1.45
C LEU A 396 -4.54 27.14 1.10
N GLU A 397 -5.43 27.10 2.07
CA GLU A 397 -6.87 26.94 1.82
C GLU A 397 -7.43 28.01 0.87
N ALA A 398 -7.07 29.28 1.10
CA ALA A 398 -7.56 30.40 0.26
C ALA A 398 -7.05 30.27 -1.19
N SER A 399 -5.79 29.86 -1.39
CA SER A 399 -5.20 29.63 -2.73
C SER A 399 -5.81 28.41 -3.41
N ALA A 400 -6.04 27.32 -2.69
CA ALA A 400 -6.72 26.14 -3.21
C ALA A 400 -8.16 26.45 -3.64
N GLN A 401 -8.90 27.26 -2.87
CA GLN A 401 -10.24 27.71 -3.22
C GLN A 401 -10.23 28.58 -4.48
N ALA A 402 -9.28 29.50 -4.62
CA ALA A 402 -9.13 30.34 -5.82
C ALA A 402 -8.87 29.51 -7.07
N VAL A 403 -7.94 28.52 -6.99
CA VAL A 403 -7.65 27.59 -8.09
C VAL A 403 -8.87 26.75 -8.43
N GLN A 404 -9.58 26.21 -7.43
CA GLN A 404 -10.77 25.38 -7.64
C GLN A 404 -11.93 26.16 -8.26
N GLN A 405 -12.18 27.41 -7.83
CA GLN A 405 -13.23 28.27 -8.37
C GLN A 405 -12.95 28.68 -9.81
N CYS A 406 -11.70 29.03 -10.12
CA CYS A 406 -11.29 29.40 -11.47
C CYS A 406 -11.22 28.18 -12.40
N GLY A 407 -10.88 27.00 -11.89
CA GLY A 407 -10.74 25.76 -12.66
C GLY A 407 -9.56 25.73 -13.63
N ARG A 408 -8.53 26.55 -13.39
CA ARG A 408 -7.33 26.70 -14.22
C ARG A 408 -6.07 26.50 -13.40
N VAL A 409 -5.01 26.00 -14.06
CA VAL A 409 -3.68 25.82 -13.45
C VAL A 409 -2.93 27.15 -13.47
N GLY A 410 -2.10 27.44 -12.46
CA GLY A 410 -1.13 28.53 -12.45
C GLY A 410 0.29 27.99 -12.44
N TYR A 411 1.16 28.55 -13.26
CA TYR A 411 2.53 28.06 -13.44
C TYR A 411 3.56 28.97 -12.75
N GLN A 412 4.49 28.37 -12.01
CA GLN A 412 5.53 29.08 -11.27
C GLN A 412 6.44 29.93 -12.18
N GLU A 413 6.65 29.53 -13.44
CA GLU A 413 7.45 30.26 -14.43
C GLU A 413 6.96 31.70 -14.65
N LEU A 414 5.66 31.94 -14.52
CA LEU A 414 5.07 33.27 -14.68
C LEU A 414 5.34 34.21 -13.46
N LEU A 415 5.80 33.63 -12.34
CA LEU A 415 6.18 34.36 -11.14
C LEU A 415 7.67 34.74 -11.09
N ILE A 416 8.50 34.25 -12.04
CA ILE A 416 9.95 34.52 -12.04
C ILE A 416 10.31 35.98 -11.78
N PRO A 417 9.67 37.00 -12.42
CA PRO A 417 10.02 38.39 -12.16
C PRO A 417 9.82 38.83 -10.70
N LEU A 418 8.81 38.30 -10.01
CA LEU A 418 8.57 38.57 -8.59
C LEU A 418 9.60 37.86 -7.70
N LEU A 419 9.88 36.58 -8.01
CA LEU A 419 10.88 35.79 -7.29
C LEU A 419 12.27 36.42 -7.40
N GLU A 420 12.67 36.91 -8.57
CA GLU A 420 13.92 37.64 -8.81
C GLU A 420 14.00 38.93 -7.99
N THR A 421 12.90 39.70 -7.91
CA THR A 421 12.85 40.94 -7.15
C THR A 421 13.13 40.69 -5.68
N ASP A 422 12.43 39.71 -5.06
CA ASP A 422 12.63 39.39 -3.65
C ASP A 422 14.05 38.91 -3.34
N LEU A 423 14.64 38.10 -4.25
CA LEU A 423 16.01 37.59 -4.08
C LEU A 423 17.08 38.69 -4.15
N THR A 424 16.81 39.77 -4.91
CA THR A 424 17.71 40.92 -5.06
C THR A 424 17.54 41.98 -3.96
N GLU A 425 16.30 42.13 -3.44
CA GLU A 425 15.96 43.13 -2.41
C GLU A 425 16.21 42.68 -0.98
N THR A 426 16.54 41.39 -0.75
CA THR A 426 16.75 40.82 0.57
C THR A 426 18.17 41.20 1.09
N LEU A 427 18.38 42.44 1.40
CA LEU A 427 19.54 42.98 2.10
C LEU A 427 19.27 43.07 3.59
#